data_c7df7d179af6f13fc4d4826bcbdc4002
#
_entry.id   c7df7d179af6f13fc4d4826bcbdc4002
#
_cell.length_a   1.000
_cell.length_b   1.000
_cell.length_c   1.000
_cell.angle_alpha   90.00
_cell.angle_beta   90.00
_cell.angle_gamma   90.00
#
_symmetry.space_group_name_H-M   'P 1'
#
loop_
_entity.id
_entity.type
_entity.pdbx_description
1 polymer ?
#
loop_
_entity_poly.entity_id
_entity_poly.type
_entity_poly.pdbx_seq_one_letter_code
_entity_poly.pdbx_strand_id
1 'polypeptide(L)'
;WTVEKVAKKVGINERHIAAKDEFVSDMAVKAAEKLFSENEVKAADINFVLLCTQSPDYFLPTTACIVQDRLGIPTSAGALDFNQGCSGYVYGLALAKGLIAAKIAKNILLITSEVYSKHIHQSDKGNRTIFGDAASASLISTDGFAEIGEFVVGSDGSGYEDLIVKNGGMKAPKSGNENPDDHLFMNGSGVFNFTIDAVPGLIKATLANNGLSEVSEVDWYVFHQANSFMLNHLRKKVGIEKEKFLMHMESCGNTVSSTLPIVLNEHMSRFEKGNKLILAGFGVGYSWGGTMLTIK
;
A
#
# COMPACT_ATOMS: atom_id res chain seq x y z
N TRP A 1 -22.74 13.70 -13.89
CA TRP A 1 -22.70 12.57 -12.95
C TRP A 1 -23.10 13.07 -11.56
N THR A 2 -24.08 12.41 -10.93
CA THR A 2 -24.42 12.70 -9.54
C THR A 2 -23.47 11.98 -8.58
N VAL A 3 -23.37 12.46 -7.35
CA VAL A 3 -22.53 11.85 -6.30
C VAL A 3 -22.86 10.37 -6.13
N GLU A 4 -24.15 10.01 -6.09
CA GLU A 4 -24.62 8.63 -5.92
C GLU A 4 -24.20 7.72 -7.10
N LYS A 5 -24.23 8.25 -8.34
CA LYS A 5 -23.78 7.48 -9.51
C LYS A 5 -22.29 7.22 -9.48
N VAL A 6 -21.50 8.20 -9.05
CA VAL A 6 -20.05 8.05 -8.89
C VAL A 6 -19.76 7.03 -7.79
N ALA A 7 -20.32 7.22 -6.59
CA ALA A 7 -20.15 6.33 -5.45
C ALA A 7 -20.51 4.87 -5.81
N LYS A 8 -21.66 4.65 -6.46
CA LYS A 8 -22.08 3.33 -6.92
C LYS A 8 -21.10 2.69 -7.92
N LYS A 9 -20.48 3.48 -8.80
CA LYS A 9 -19.54 2.98 -9.82
C LYS A 9 -18.17 2.68 -9.24
N VAL A 10 -17.63 3.57 -8.40
CA VAL A 10 -16.29 3.42 -7.82
C VAL A 10 -16.29 2.60 -6.53
N GLY A 11 -17.46 2.50 -5.84
CA GLY A 11 -17.60 1.77 -4.59
C GLY A 11 -16.99 2.49 -3.39
N ILE A 12 -16.90 3.82 -3.45
CA ILE A 12 -16.32 4.69 -2.43
C ILE A 12 -17.36 5.73 -2.06
N ASN A 13 -17.77 5.77 -0.80
CA ASN A 13 -18.70 6.75 -0.24
C ASN A 13 -17.98 7.86 0.50
N GLU A 14 -16.90 7.52 1.20
CA GLU A 14 -16.12 8.45 2.02
C GLU A 14 -14.62 8.30 1.73
N ARG A 15 -13.88 9.37 1.99
CA ARG A 15 -12.43 9.44 1.98
C ARG A 15 -11.97 10.33 3.12
N HIS A 16 -10.90 9.95 3.78
CA HIS A 16 -10.23 10.79 4.76
C HIS A 16 -9.19 11.65 4.05
N ILE A 17 -9.15 12.93 4.38
CA ILE A 17 -8.22 13.89 3.81
C ILE A 17 -7.46 14.54 4.96
N ALA A 18 -6.14 14.46 4.92
CA ALA A 18 -5.26 15.06 5.92
C ALA A 18 -5.47 16.59 6.00
N ALA A 19 -5.36 17.14 7.20
CA ALA A 19 -5.38 18.59 7.39
C ALA A 19 -4.24 19.26 6.60
N LYS A 20 -4.36 20.58 6.39
CA LYS A 20 -3.36 21.34 5.61
C LYS A 20 -1.96 21.20 6.21
N ASP A 21 -1.86 21.17 7.53
CA ASP A 21 -0.66 21.08 8.35
C ASP A 21 -0.39 19.66 8.90
N GLU A 22 -1.07 18.65 8.38
CA GLU A 22 -0.84 17.25 8.69
C GLU A 22 -0.06 16.59 7.54
N PHE A 23 1.04 15.91 7.88
CA PHE A 23 2.00 15.34 6.94
C PHE A 23 2.15 13.83 7.14
N VAL A 24 2.94 13.21 6.27
CA VAL A 24 3.19 11.76 6.30
C VAL A 24 3.76 11.33 7.64
N SER A 25 4.73 12.07 8.19
CA SER A 25 5.31 11.71 9.50
C SER A 25 4.30 11.78 10.64
N ASP A 26 3.32 12.70 10.58
CA ASP A 26 2.30 12.81 11.62
C ASP A 26 1.38 11.61 11.65
N MET A 27 0.90 11.20 10.48
CA MET A 27 0.05 10.01 10.36
C MET A 27 0.83 8.72 10.64
N ALA A 28 2.08 8.64 10.18
CA ALA A 28 2.96 7.50 10.43
C ALA A 28 3.20 7.27 11.93
N VAL A 29 3.46 8.35 12.68
CA VAL A 29 3.64 8.30 14.14
C VAL A 29 2.36 7.83 14.80
N LYS A 30 1.19 8.40 14.48
CA LYS A 30 -0.10 7.99 15.04
C LYS A 30 -0.40 6.50 14.80
N ALA A 31 -0.12 6.01 13.58
CA ALA A 31 -0.33 4.61 13.24
C ALA A 31 0.61 3.68 14.04
N ALA A 32 1.88 4.08 14.20
CA ALA A 32 2.85 3.32 14.99
C ALA A 32 2.52 3.32 16.49
N GLU A 33 2.15 4.47 17.05
CA GLU A 33 1.72 4.57 18.46
C GLU A 33 0.50 3.69 18.75
N LYS A 34 -0.45 3.65 17.82
CA LYS A 34 -1.61 2.75 17.91
C LYS A 34 -1.17 1.28 17.92
N LEU A 35 -0.30 0.88 16.98
CA LEU A 35 0.26 -0.47 16.93
C LEU A 35 0.96 -0.81 18.27
N PHE A 36 1.78 0.09 18.80
CA PHE A 36 2.52 -0.12 20.05
C PHE A 36 1.58 -0.32 21.24
N SER A 37 0.56 0.55 21.36
CA SER A 37 -0.39 0.48 22.47
C SER A 37 -1.31 -0.74 22.43
N GLU A 38 -1.75 -1.15 21.25
CA GLU A 38 -2.68 -2.28 21.09
C GLU A 38 -1.99 -3.65 21.21
N ASN A 39 -0.66 -3.72 20.96
CA ASN A 39 0.08 -4.99 20.93
C ASN A 39 1.23 -5.06 21.93
N GLU A 40 1.29 -4.15 22.91
CA GLU A 40 2.34 -4.07 23.93
C GLU A 40 3.78 -4.02 23.34
N VAL A 41 3.93 -3.48 22.14
CA VAL A 41 5.23 -3.32 21.47
C VAL A 41 5.95 -2.12 22.04
N LYS A 42 7.24 -2.27 22.34
CA LYS A 42 8.08 -1.17 22.83
C LYS A 42 8.91 -0.59 21.71
N ALA A 43 8.99 0.73 21.62
CA ALA A 43 9.87 1.41 20.67
C ALA A 43 11.33 0.93 20.75
N ALA A 44 11.79 0.60 21.96
CA ALA A 44 13.14 0.07 22.22
C ALA A 44 13.44 -1.28 21.55
N ASP A 45 12.41 -2.06 21.19
CA ASP A 45 12.55 -3.36 20.56
C ASP A 45 12.65 -3.26 19.02
N ILE A 46 12.36 -2.10 18.43
CA ILE A 46 12.41 -1.87 16.99
C ILE A 46 13.87 -1.70 16.54
N ASN A 47 14.27 -2.49 15.54
CA ASN A 47 15.61 -2.46 14.97
C ASN A 47 15.69 -1.80 13.60
N PHE A 48 14.55 -1.63 12.93
CA PHE A 48 14.50 -0.99 11.62
C PHE A 48 13.12 -0.35 11.37
N VAL A 49 13.11 0.85 10.79
CA VAL A 49 11.92 1.55 10.30
C VAL A 49 11.94 1.54 8.77
N LEU A 50 10.97 0.89 8.15
CA LEU A 50 10.71 0.95 6.72
C LEU A 50 9.46 1.80 6.50
N LEU A 51 9.57 2.91 5.79
CA LEU A 51 8.46 3.77 5.45
C LEU A 51 8.22 3.78 3.94
N CYS A 52 7.06 3.29 3.53
CA CYS A 52 6.58 3.41 2.16
C CYS A 52 5.80 4.70 2.01
N THR A 53 6.26 5.60 1.15
CA THR A 53 5.56 6.85 0.83
C THR A 53 5.94 7.42 -0.52
N GLN A 54 4.95 8.01 -1.21
CA GLN A 54 5.14 8.84 -2.40
C GLN A 54 4.92 10.33 -2.11
N SER A 55 4.66 10.67 -0.85
CA SER A 55 4.41 12.04 -0.37
C SER A 55 5.28 12.40 0.83
N PRO A 56 6.63 12.20 0.76
CA PRO A 56 7.52 12.43 1.90
C PRO A 56 7.46 13.88 2.38
N ASP A 57 7.75 14.10 3.67
CA ASP A 57 7.75 15.44 4.27
C ASP A 57 8.75 16.37 3.58
N TYR A 58 9.93 15.84 3.22
CA TYR A 58 11.03 16.55 2.57
C TYR A 58 11.70 15.69 1.50
N PHE A 59 12.41 16.31 0.57
CA PHE A 59 13.31 15.58 -0.33
C PHE A 59 14.46 14.89 0.43
N LEU A 60 14.94 15.53 1.50
CA LEU A 60 15.93 15.04 2.45
C LEU A 60 15.78 15.81 3.77
N PRO A 61 15.98 15.18 4.92
CA PRO A 61 16.31 13.77 5.10
C PRO A 61 15.13 12.83 4.76
N THR A 62 15.37 11.52 4.80
CA THR A 62 14.32 10.51 4.72
C THR A 62 13.31 10.68 5.86
N THR A 63 12.01 10.59 5.59
CA THR A 63 10.94 10.77 6.58
C THR A 63 10.99 9.71 7.68
N ALA A 64 11.48 8.50 7.36
CA ALA A 64 11.67 7.43 8.36
C ALA A 64 12.59 7.83 9.50
N CYS A 65 13.61 8.70 9.26
CA CYS A 65 14.47 9.22 10.34
C CYS A 65 13.70 10.15 11.28
N ILE A 66 12.77 10.96 10.74
CA ILE A 66 11.91 11.84 11.54
C ILE A 66 10.96 10.99 12.40
N VAL A 67 10.38 9.96 11.81
CA VAL A 67 9.48 9.02 12.50
C VAL A 67 10.23 8.24 13.59
N GLN A 68 11.47 7.79 13.32
CA GLN A 68 12.32 7.12 14.29
C GLN A 68 12.54 7.97 15.54
N ASP A 69 12.91 9.24 15.36
CA ASP A 69 13.15 10.18 16.46
C ASP A 69 11.87 10.46 17.26
N ARG A 70 10.78 10.79 16.56
CA ARG A 70 9.48 11.10 17.18
C ARG A 70 8.89 9.95 18.01
N LEU A 71 9.14 8.70 17.60
CA LEU A 71 8.71 7.50 18.32
C LEU A 71 9.66 7.07 19.43
N GLY A 72 10.81 7.73 19.59
CA GLY A 72 11.84 7.34 20.56
C GLY A 72 12.46 5.97 20.25
N ILE A 73 12.46 5.54 19.00
CA ILE A 73 13.13 4.32 18.57
C ILE A 73 14.64 4.53 18.68
N PRO A 74 15.42 3.55 19.18
CA PRO A 74 16.87 3.71 19.41
C PRO A 74 17.64 4.15 18.16
N THR A 75 18.65 4.99 18.34
CA THR A 75 19.54 5.45 17.26
C THR A 75 20.36 4.33 16.61
N SER A 76 20.38 3.14 17.21
CA SER A 76 20.94 1.92 16.61
C SER A 76 20.01 1.27 15.58
N ALA A 77 18.75 1.71 15.46
CA ALA A 77 17.83 1.22 14.47
C ALA A 77 18.12 1.85 13.10
N GLY A 78 18.03 1.05 12.03
CA GLY A 78 18.05 1.57 10.66
C GLY A 78 16.74 2.30 10.33
N ALA A 79 16.79 3.29 9.41
CA ALA A 79 15.60 4.00 8.94
C ALA A 79 15.71 4.27 7.44
N LEU A 80 14.67 3.92 6.67
CA LEU A 80 14.65 4.01 5.21
C LEU A 80 13.26 4.31 4.69
N ASP A 81 13.15 5.34 3.81
CA ASP A 81 11.98 5.50 2.94
C ASP A 81 12.18 4.72 1.65
N PHE A 82 11.09 4.19 1.10
CA PHE A 82 11.08 3.70 -0.27
C PHE A 82 9.83 4.21 -1.00
N ASN A 83 10.05 4.68 -2.23
CA ASN A 83 9.03 5.31 -3.06
C ASN A 83 8.34 4.24 -3.92
N GLN A 84 7.39 3.53 -3.33
CA GLN A 84 6.44 2.67 -4.03
C GLN A 84 5.02 3.10 -3.68
N GLY A 85 4.10 2.99 -4.64
CA GLY A 85 2.70 3.30 -4.39
C GLY A 85 1.91 2.04 -4.03
N CYS A 86 0.98 1.67 -4.89
CA CYS A 86 -0.02 0.62 -4.65
C CYS A 86 0.56 -0.79 -4.41
N SER A 87 1.75 -1.09 -4.91
CA SER A 87 2.49 -2.33 -4.64
C SER A 87 3.34 -2.25 -3.37
N GLY A 88 3.46 -1.07 -2.76
CA GLY A 88 4.45 -0.75 -1.72
C GLY A 88 4.39 -1.64 -0.49
N TYR A 89 3.20 -2.01 -0.03
CA TYR A 89 3.11 -2.89 1.14
C TYR A 89 3.75 -4.26 0.88
N VAL A 90 3.52 -4.87 -0.29
CA VAL A 90 4.14 -6.15 -0.65
C VAL A 90 5.66 -6.02 -0.80
N TYR A 91 6.14 -4.95 -1.44
CA TYR A 91 7.58 -4.66 -1.51
C TYR A 91 8.17 -4.44 -0.12
N GLY A 92 7.47 -3.74 0.78
CA GLY A 92 7.88 -3.55 2.17
C GLY A 92 8.00 -4.85 2.95
N LEU A 93 7.04 -5.78 2.79
CA LEU A 93 7.12 -7.11 3.35
C LEU A 93 8.32 -7.90 2.83
N ALA A 94 8.62 -7.79 1.52
CA ALA A 94 9.78 -8.44 0.92
C ALA A 94 11.10 -7.88 1.46
N LEU A 95 11.22 -6.55 1.58
CA LEU A 95 12.37 -5.89 2.19
C LEU A 95 12.55 -6.31 3.65
N ALA A 96 11.47 -6.32 4.43
CA ALA A 96 11.49 -6.72 5.82
C ALA A 96 11.94 -8.19 5.99
N LYS A 97 11.36 -9.12 5.21
CA LYS A 97 11.78 -10.52 5.22
C LYS A 97 13.26 -10.66 4.86
N GLY A 98 13.73 -9.90 3.86
CA GLY A 98 15.15 -9.87 3.48
C GLY A 98 16.07 -9.37 4.58
N LEU A 99 15.73 -8.29 5.28
CA LEU A 99 16.51 -7.75 6.40
C LEU A 99 16.58 -8.71 7.58
N ILE A 100 15.49 -9.44 7.87
CA ILE A 100 15.45 -10.46 8.91
C ILE A 100 16.30 -11.66 8.50
N ALA A 101 16.17 -12.15 7.26
CA ALA A 101 16.94 -13.27 6.75
C ALA A 101 18.46 -12.98 6.73
N ALA A 102 18.84 -11.75 6.39
CA ALA A 102 20.23 -11.28 6.44
C ALA A 102 20.74 -11.00 7.87
N LYS A 103 19.89 -11.15 8.90
CA LYS A 103 20.19 -10.86 10.33
C LYS A 103 20.58 -9.40 10.58
N ILE A 104 20.12 -8.47 9.75
CA ILE A 104 20.33 -7.03 9.92
C ILE A 104 19.38 -6.48 10.98
N ALA A 105 18.14 -7.00 11.01
CA ALA A 105 17.12 -6.63 12.00
C ALA A 105 16.31 -7.86 12.42
N LYS A 106 15.66 -7.78 13.60
CA LYS A 106 14.73 -8.81 14.11
C LYS A 106 13.29 -8.30 14.11
N ASN A 107 13.11 -7.04 14.49
CA ASN A 107 11.82 -6.37 14.61
C ASN A 107 11.83 -5.15 13.70
N ILE A 108 11.02 -5.17 12.67
CA ILE A 108 10.94 -4.12 11.66
C ILE A 108 9.57 -3.47 11.76
N LEU A 109 9.55 -2.18 11.97
CA LEU A 109 8.35 -1.36 11.86
C LEU A 109 8.15 -0.98 10.39
N LEU A 110 7.26 -1.69 9.70
CA LEU A 110 6.85 -1.37 8.35
C LEU A 110 5.66 -0.41 8.42
N ILE A 111 5.85 0.79 7.91
CA ILE A 111 4.82 1.83 7.83
C ILE A 111 4.50 2.10 6.37
N THR A 112 3.21 2.25 6.06
CA THR A 112 2.74 2.89 4.83
C THR A 112 2.02 4.16 5.23
N SER A 113 2.35 5.30 4.62
CA SER A 113 1.71 6.58 4.95
C SER A 113 1.67 7.48 3.74
N GLU A 114 0.48 8.00 3.42
CA GLU A 114 0.27 8.84 2.25
C GLU A 114 -0.65 10.01 2.55
N VAL A 115 -0.23 11.21 2.16
CA VAL A 115 -1.07 12.41 2.03
C VAL A 115 -1.32 12.69 0.53
N TYR A 116 -1.82 11.69 -0.15
CA TYR A 116 -1.93 11.66 -1.61
C TYR A 116 -2.87 12.74 -2.16
N SER A 117 -3.83 13.18 -1.34
CA SER A 117 -4.73 14.29 -1.64
C SER A 117 -3.99 15.61 -1.95
N LYS A 118 -2.79 15.80 -1.40
CA LYS A 118 -1.95 16.99 -1.65
C LYS A 118 -1.33 17.02 -3.05
N HIS A 119 -1.29 15.88 -3.75
CA HIS A 119 -0.91 15.83 -5.16
C HIS A 119 -2.07 16.15 -6.11
N ILE A 120 -3.32 16.17 -5.63
CA ILE A 120 -4.50 16.23 -6.50
C ILE A 120 -5.01 17.66 -6.60
N HIS A 121 -5.17 18.16 -7.82
CA HIS A 121 -5.74 19.48 -8.05
C HIS A 121 -7.20 19.57 -7.58
N GLN A 122 -7.61 20.72 -7.02
CA GLN A 122 -8.95 20.90 -6.46
C GLN A 122 -10.08 20.69 -7.48
N SER A 123 -9.85 20.98 -8.76
CA SER A 123 -10.82 20.78 -9.84
C SER A 123 -10.81 19.36 -10.43
N ASP A 124 -9.87 18.49 -10.04
CA ASP A 124 -9.80 17.13 -10.54
C ASP A 124 -10.87 16.23 -9.90
N LYS A 125 -12.02 16.18 -10.56
CA LYS A 125 -13.17 15.38 -10.09
C LYS A 125 -12.90 13.88 -10.18
N GLY A 126 -12.02 13.43 -11.05
CA GLY A 126 -11.68 12.01 -11.24
C GLY A 126 -10.90 11.47 -10.05
N ASN A 127 -9.71 12.00 -9.83
CA ASN A 127 -8.81 11.53 -8.78
C ASN A 127 -9.36 11.83 -7.38
N ARG A 128 -9.98 13.00 -7.18
CA ARG A 128 -10.60 13.37 -5.88
C ARG A 128 -11.73 12.45 -5.43
N THR A 129 -12.37 11.72 -6.31
CA THR A 129 -13.43 10.76 -5.93
C THR A 129 -12.89 9.38 -5.56
N ILE A 130 -11.60 9.14 -5.79
CA ILE A 130 -10.97 7.83 -5.61
C ILE A 130 -10.01 7.84 -4.42
N PHE A 131 -9.03 8.76 -4.40
CA PHE A 131 -7.93 8.72 -3.45
C PHE A 131 -8.29 9.34 -2.09
N GLY A 132 -7.88 8.65 -1.02
CA GLY A 132 -7.90 9.11 0.37
C GLY A 132 -6.51 9.03 1.00
N ASP A 133 -6.32 9.76 2.09
CA ASP A 133 -5.10 9.78 2.87
C ASP A 133 -5.20 8.80 4.03
N ALA A 134 -4.14 8.07 4.29
CA ALA A 134 -4.07 7.12 5.40
C ALA A 134 -2.64 6.71 5.75
N ALA A 135 -2.47 6.19 6.95
CA ALA A 135 -1.28 5.48 7.37
C ALA A 135 -1.63 4.15 8.02
N SER A 136 -0.73 3.19 7.90
CA SER A 136 -0.76 1.95 8.66
C SER A 136 0.63 1.58 9.16
N ALA A 137 0.68 0.84 10.26
CA ALA A 137 1.91 0.30 10.82
C ALA A 137 1.77 -1.21 11.02
N SER A 138 2.81 -1.95 10.69
CA SER A 138 2.88 -3.39 10.87
C SER A 138 4.22 -3.75 11.51
N LEU A 139 4.19 -4.61 12.54
CA LEU A 139 5.40 -5.19 13.09
C LEU A 139 5.73 -6.48 12.33
N ILE A 140 6.89 -6.50 11.69
CA ILE A 140 7.42 -7.68 11.00
C ILE A 140 8.57 -8.24 11.84
N SER A 141 8.39 -9.48 12.30
CA SER A 141 9.35 -10.13 13.19
C SER A 141 9.42 -11.64 12.92
N THR A 142 10.25 -12.35 13.68
CA THR A 142 10.31 -13.82 13.63
C THR A 142 9.10 -14.50 14.28
N ASP A 143 8.40 -13.77 15.14
CA ASP A 143 7.18 -14.21 15.83
C ASP A 143 6.02 -13.29 15.50
N GLY A 144 5.10 -13.76 14.69
CA GLY A 144 3.93 -13.01 14.27
C GLY A 144 2.71 -13.91 14.14
N PHE A 145 1.54 -13.29 13.92
CA PHE A 145 0.28 -13.99 13.72
C PHE A 145 0.21 -14.74 12.39
N ALA A 146 1.09 -14.40 11.44
CA ALA A 146 1.15 -15.02 10.12
C ALA A 146 2.60 -15.21 9.66
N GLU A 147 2.82 -16.28 8.91
CA GLU A 147 4.07 -16.51 8.17
C GLU A 147 3.99 -15.88 6.79
N ILE A 148 5.04 -15.16 6.40
CA ILE A 148 5.17 -14.53 5.08
C ILE A 148 5.84 -15.53 4.14
N GLY A 149 5.13 -15.96 3.10
CA GLY A 149 5.59 -16.88 2.08
C GLY A 149 6.55 -16.26 1.06
N GLU A 150 6.62 -16.89 -0.12
CA GLU A 150 7.47 -16.45 -1.22
C GLU A 150 6.83 -15.30 -2.00
N PHE A 151 7.68 -14.49 -2.63
CA PHE A 151 7.29 -13.29 -3.36
C PHE A 151 7.38 -13.46 -4.87
N VAL A 152 6.50 -12.74 -5.56
CA VAL A 152 6.63 -12.40 -6.97
C VAL A 152 6.57 -10.89 -7.08
N VAL A 153 7.55 -10.27 -7.70
CA VAL A 153 7.59 -8.82 -7.96
C VAL A 153 7.89 -8.54 -9.42
N GLY A 154 7.45 -7.40 -9.91
CA GLY A 154 7.72 -6.98 -11.27
C GLY A 154 7.53 -5.49 -11.46
N SER A 155 8.14 -4.97 -12.53
CA SER A 155 8.05 -3.57 -12.92
C SER A 155 8.06 -3.44 -14.44
N ASP A 156 7.28 -2.49 -14.95
CA ASP A 156 7.29 -2.07 -16.35
C ASP A 156 7.37 -0.54 -16.41
N GLY A 157 8.57 -0.02 -16.58
CA GLY A 157 8.82 1.42 -16.65
C GLY A 157 8.26 2.09 -17.90
N SER A 158 7.77 1.36 -18.90
CA SER A 158 7.18 1.96 -20.10
C SER A 158 5.88 2.72 -19.80
N GLY A 159 5.19 2.36 -18.70
CA GLY A 159 3.96 3.00 -18.23
C GLY A 159 4.14 4.18 -17.27
N TYR A 160 5.36 4.72 -17.09
CA TYR A 160 5.63 5.74 -16.08
C TYR A 160 4.81 7.03 -16.24
N GLU A 161 4.42 7.38 -17.48
CA GLU A 161 3.62 8.57 -17.75
C GLU A 161 2.13 8.40 -17.46
N ASP A 162 1.65 7.18 -17.27
CA ASP A 162 0.22 6.91 -17.05
C ASP A 162 -0.27 7.26 -15.63
N LEU A 163 0.65 7.36 -14.67
CA LEU A 163 0.34 7.80 -13.31
C LEU A 163 1.54 8.54 -12.74
N ILE A 164 1.51 9.88 -12.78
CA ILE A 164 2.69 10.71 -12.52
C ILE A 164 2.31 12.08 -11.95
N VAL A 165 3.17 12.62 -11.09
CA VAL A 165 3.31 14.05 -10.83
C VAL A 165 4.58 14.49 -11.55
N LYS A 166 4.46 15.25 -12.64
CA LYS A 166 5.61 15.55 -13.52
C LYS A 166 6.59 16.52 -12.91
N ASN A 167 6.07 17.54 -12.20
CA ASN A 167 6.87 18.57 -11.57
C ASN A 167 7.09 18.30 -10.08
N GLY A 168 8.10 18.94 -9.52
CA GLY A 168 8.45 18.85 -8.10
C GLY A 168 9.65 17.96 -7.82
N GLY A 169 10.09 17.13 -8.79
CA GLY A 169 11.35 16.40 -8.71
C GLY A 169 12.51 17.18 -9.35
N MET A 170 13.71 16.60 -9.33
CA MET A 170 14.92 17.23 -9.87
C MET A 170 14.87 17.43 -11.39
N LYS A 171 14.15 16.55 -12.12
CA LYS A 171 14.01 16.67 -13.58
C LYS A 171 13.19 17.88 -13.98
N ALA A 172 12.18 18.25 -13.19
CA ALA A 172 11.29 19.38 -13.42
C ALA A 172 10.89 19.99 -12.07
N PRO A 173 11.70 20.90 -11.49
CA PRO A 173 11.33 21.60 -10.26
C PRO A 173 10.07 22.47 -10.46
N LYS A 174 9.29 22.67 -9.39
CA LYS A 174 8.13 23.59 -9.43
C LYS A 174 8.60 25.02 -9.69
N SER A 175 7.91 25.70 -10.59
CA SER A 175 8.28 27.07 -11.02
C SER A 175 7.77 28.18 -10.10
N GLY A 176 6.94 27.86 -9.12
CA GLY A 176 6.26 28.84 -8.25
C GLY A 176 4.96 29.42 -8.83
N ASN A 177 4.71 29.24 -10.13
CA ASN A 177 3.41 29.54 -10.75
C ASN A 177 2.58 28.25 -10.80
N GLU A 178 1.26 28.39 -10.69
CA GLU A 178 0.35 27.24 -10.81
C GLU A 178 0.48 26.58 -12.19
N ASN A 179 0.75 25.27 -12.19
CA ASN A 179 0.94 24.48 -13.41
C ASN A 179 0.20 23.14 -13.25
N PRO A 180 -0.59 22.71 -14.24
CA PRO A 180 -1.26 21.41 -14.21
C PRO A 180 -0.31 20.23 -13.92
N ASP A 181 0.93 20.28 -14.40
CA ASP A 181 1.95 19.26 -14.19
C ASP A 181 2.49 19.19 -12.74
N ASP A 182 2.12 20.17 -11.87
CA ASP A 182 2.40 20.14 -10.43
C ASP A 182 1.48 19.14 -9.68
N HIS A 183 0.48 18.61 -10.37
CA HIS A 183 -0.54 17.75 -9.81
C HIS A 183 -0.52 16.36 -10.45
N LEU A 184 -1.19 15.45 -9.78
CA LEU A 184 -1.31 14.08 -10.20
C LEU A 184 -2.07 13.97 -11.54
N PHE A 185 -1.42 13.40 -12.53
CA PHE A 185 -2.04 12.92 -13.76
C PHE A 185 -2.26 11.43 -13.70
N MET A 186 -3.44 10.95 -14.12
CA MET A 186 -3.75 9.53 -14.23
C MET A 186 -4.47 9.23 -15.55
N ASN A 187 -3.82 8.44 -16.41
CA ASN A 187 -4.46 7.76 -17.54
C ASN A 187 -5.18 6.51 -17.04
N GLY A 188 -6.43 6.66 -16.62
CA GLY A 188 -7.20 5.55 -16.05
C GLY A 188 -7.34 4.34 -16.98
N SER A 189 -7.36 4.56 -18.32
CA SER A 189 -7.43 3.46 -19.29
C SER A 189 -6.12 2.69 -19.37
N GLY A 190 -4.97 3.38 -19.37
CA GLY A 190 -3.65 2.76 -19.36
C GLY A 190 -3.44 1.91 -18.10
N VAL A 191 -3.70 2.49 -16.93
CA VAL A 191 -3.62 1.79 -15.63
C VAL A 191 -4.55 0.57 -15.61
N PHE A 192 -5.77 0.69 -16.13
CA PHE A 192 -6.73 -0.42 -16.17
C PHE A 192 -6.23 -1.56 -17.07
N ASN A 193 -5.78 -1.26 -18.30
CA ASN A 193 -5.27 -2.26 -19.23
C ASN A 193 -4.06 -3.00 -18.67
N PHE A 194 -3.06 -2.25 -18.17
CA PHE A 194 -1.91 -2.82 -17.46
C PHE A 194 -2.36 -3.79 -16.36
N THR A 195 -3.29 -3.35 -15.50
CA THR A 195 -3.74 -4.15 -14.36
C THR A 195 -4.38 -5.47 -14.79
N ILE A 196 -5.23 -5.43 -15.83
CA ILE A 196 -5.89 -6.63 -16.36
C ILE A 196 -4.90 -7.60 -16.98
N ASP A 197 -3.84 -7.11 -17.57
CA ASP A 197 -2.85 -7.95 -18.23
C ASP A 197 -1.84 -8.54 -17.24
N ALA A 198 -1.35 -7.75 -16.28
CA ALA A 198 -0.31 -8.17 -15.34
C ALA A 198 -0.83 -9.03 -14.17
N VAL A 199 -1.97 -8.65 -13.56
CA VAL A 199 -2.43 -9.26 -12.29
C VAL A 199 -2.78 -10.75 -12.41
N PRO A 200 -3.44 -11.26 -13.45
CA PRO A 200 -3.69 -12.71 -13.55
C PRO A 200 -2.40 -13.54 -13.56
N GLY A 201 -1.37 -13.07 -14.28
CA GLY A 201 -0.04 -13.68 -14.30
C GLY A 201 0.64 -13.63 -12.93
N LEU A 202 0.54 -12.48 -12.24
CA LEU A 202 1.03 -12.31 -10.88
C LEU A 202 0.41 -13.34 -9.92
N ILE A 203 -0.92 -13.49 -9.93
CA ILE A 203 -1.60 -14.43 -9.02
C ILE A 203 -1.17 -15.86 -9.32
N LYS A 204 -1.14 -16.27 -10.59
CA LYS A 204 -0.68 -17.60 -10.99
C LYS A 204 0.74 -17.90 -10.51
N ALA A 205 1.66 -16.95 -10.69
CA ALA A 205 3.05 -17.10 -10.26
C ALA A 205 3.16 -17.10 -8.72
N THR A 206 2.39 -16.27 -8.02
CA THR A 206 2.37 -16.24 -6.55
C THR A 206 1.87 -17.56 -5.97
N LEU A 207 0.81 -18.14 -6.53
CA LEU A 207 0.33 -19.47 -6.13
C LEU A 207 1.45 -20.51 -6.32
N ALA A 208 2.02 -20.60 -7.52
CA ALA A 208 3.05 -21.59 -7.84
C ALA A 208 4.29 -21.47 -6.93
N ASN A 209 4.79 -20.25 -6.67
CA ASN A 209 5.93 -20.03 -5.79
C ASN A 209 5.66 -20.44 -4.34
N ASN A 210 4.38 -20.47 -3.94
CA ASN A 210 3.95 -20.89 -2.60
C ASN A 210 3.38 -22.33 -2.56
N GLY A 211 3.66 -23.13 -3.59
CA GLY A 211 3.29 -24.55 -3.62
C GLY A 211 1.82 -24.82 -3.86
N LEU A 212 1.08 -23.85 -4.42
CA LEU A 212 -0.33 -23.97 -4.77
C LEU A 212 -0.50 -24.00 -6.29
N SER A 213 -1.52 -24.72 -6.76
CA SER A 213 -1.84 -24.84 -8.18
C SER A 213 -3.13 -24.16 -8.58
N GLU A 214 -4.09 -24.10 -7.64
CA GLU A 214 -5.45 -23.66 -7.91
C GLU A 214 -5.86 -22.48 -7.01
N VAL A 215 -6.68 -21.58 -7.57
CA VAL A 215 -7.26 -20.44 -6.83
C VAL A 215 -8.15 -20.89 -5.67
N SER A 216 -8.75 -22.07 -5.77
CA SER A 216 -9.64 -22.63 -4.75
C SER A 216 -8.92 -23.03 -3.46
N GLU A 217 -7.59 -23.26 -3.52
CA GLU A 217 -6.75 -23.64 -2.37
C GLU A 217 -6.44 -22.49 -1.41
N VAL A 218 -6.84 -21.26 -1.77
CA VAL A 218 -6.65 -20.05 -0.98
C VAL A 218 -7.95 -19.71 -0.26
N ASP A 219 -7.84 -19.30 0.99
CA ASP A 219 -9.00 -18.93 1.81
C ASP A 219 -9.43 -17.48 1.56
N TRP A 220 -8.45 -16.56 1.44
CA TRP A 220 -8.72 -15.14 1.28
C TRP A 220 -7.80 -14.47 0.26
N TYR A 221 -8.37 -13.54 -0.50
CA TYR A 221 -7.65 -12.67 -1.44
C TYR A 221 -7.77 -11.23 -1.03
N VAL A 222 -6.64 -10.56 -0.84
CA VAL A 222 -6.53 -9.14 -0.50
C VAL A 222 -5.75 -8.44 -1.60
N PHE A 223 -6.46 -7.73 -2.47
CA PHE A 223 -5.86 -6.95 -3.54
C PHE A 223 -5.81 -5.47 -3.17
N HIS A 224 -4.86 -4.74 -3.74
CA HIS A 224 -4.86 -3.29 -3.67
C HIS A 224 -6.24 -2.73 -4.02
N GLN A 225 -6.78 -1.85 -3.17
CA GLN A 225 -8.15 -1.32 -3.24
C GLN A 225 -8.23 -0.11 -4.18
N ALA A 226 -8.12 -0.33 -5.50
CA ALA A 226 -8.15 0.74 -6.49
C ALA A 226 -9.54 1.38 -6.64
N ASN A 227 -10.52 0.59 -7.01
CA ASN A 227 -11.96 0.88 -7.04
C ASN A 227 -12.74 -0.42 -7.28
N SER A 228 -14.03 -0.43 -6.92
CA SER A 228 -14.85 -1.65 -6.97
C SER A 228 -15.04 -2.21 -8.38
N PHE A 229 -15.06 -1.34 -9.40
CA PHE A 229 -15.21 -1.78 -10.79
C PHE A 229 -13.99 -2.61 -11.22
N MET A 230 -12.79 -2.09 -11.03
CA MET A 230 -11.53 -2.79 -11.35
C MET A 230 -11.41 -4.10 -10.58
N LEU A 231 -11.65 -4.06 -9.26
CA LEU A 231 -11.52 -5.22 -8.41
C LEU A 231 -12.49 -6.34 -8.78
N ASN A 232 -13.76 -6.02 -9.05
CA ASN A 232 -14.73 -7.01 -9.49
C ASN A 232 -14.38 -7.61 -10.86
N HIS A 233 -13.76 -6.83 -11.74
CA HIS A 233 -13.28 -7.33 -13.03
C HIS A 233 -12.11 -8.31 -12.84
N LEU A 234 -11.10 -7.93 -12.06
CA LEU A 234 -9.96 -8.79 -11.74
C LEU A 234 -10.37 -10.09 -11.04
N ARG A 235 -11.23 -9.98 -10.00
CA ARG A 235 -11.75 -11.14 -9.29
C ARG A 235 -12.35 -12.17 -10.26
N LYS A 236 -13.20 -11.71 -11.19
CA LYS A 236 -13.84 -12.58 -12.18
C LYS A 236 -12.81 -13.15 -13.19
N LYS A 237 -11.86 -12.32 -13.64
CA LYS A 237 -10.84 -12.74 -14.61
C LYS A 237 -9.89 -13.80 -14.04
N VAL A 238 -9.56 -13.69 -12.76
CA VAL A 238 -8.74 -14.69 -12.03
C VAL A 238 -9.55 -15.94 -11.63
N GLY A 239 -10.87 -15.84 -11.57
CA GLY A 239 -11.74 -16.94 -11.16
C GLY A 239 -11.91 -17.07 -9.63
N ILE A 240 -11.74 -15.96 -8.89
CA ILE A 240 -11.88 -15.97 -7.43
C ILE A 240 -13.35 -15.86 -7.04
N GLU A 241 -13.80 -16.69 -6.11
CA GLU A 241 -15.13 -16.65 -5.49
C GLU A 241 -15.32 -15.32 -4.75
N LYS A 242 -16.56 -14.78 -4.82
CA LYS A 242 -16.85 -13.46 -4.24
C LYS A 242 -16.62 -13.42 -2.72
N GLU A 243 -16.96 -14.50 -2.07
CA GLU A 243 -16.93 -14.69 -0.62
C GLU A 243 -15.49 -14.71 -0.06
N LYS A 244 -14.53 -15.12 -0.89
CA LYS A 244 -13.09 -15.18 -0.58
C LYS A 244 -12.34 -13.89 -0.92
N PHE A 245 -12.98 -12.93 -1.58
CA PHE A 245 -12.35 -11.70 -2.06
C PHE A 245 -12.70 -10.53 -1.15
N LEU A 246 -11.70 -10.07 -0.37
CA LEU A 246 -11.90 -9.01 0.63
C LEU A 246 -11.82 -7.62 0.00
N MET A 247 -12.78 -6.78 0.35
CA MET A 247 -12.84 -5.39 -0.08
C MET A 247 -13.16 -4.50 1.13
N HIS A 248 -12.42 -3.39 1.25
CA HIS A 248 -12.66 -2.36 2.26
C HIS A 248 -12.16 -1.01 1.72
N MET A 249 -12.98 -0.33 0.92
CA MET A 249 -12.68 1.00 0.35
C MET A 249 -13.86 1.95 0.47
N GLU A 250 -15.01 1.46 0.88
CA GLU A 250 -16.25 2.23 0.90
C GLU A 250 -16.14 3.48 1.79
N SER A 251 -15.48 3.35 2.94
CA SER A 251 -15.35 4.38 3.96
C SER A 251 -14.00 5.10 3.99
N CYS A 252 -13.03 4.69 3.16
CA CYS A 252 -11.69 5.29 3.19
C CYS A 252 -11.12 5.62 1.79
N GLY A 253 -11.69 5.02 0.74
CA GLY A 253 -11.19 5.18 -0.62
C GLY A 253 -9.93 4.37 -0.93
N ASN A 254 -9.27 4.75 -2.02
CA ASN A 254 -7.96 4.23 -2.39
C ASN A 254 -6.88 4.97 -1.59
N THR A 255 -6.33 4.32 -0.59
CA THR A 255 -5.29 4.85 0.30
C THR A 255 -3.88 4.43 -0.14
N VAL A 256 -3.70 4.17 -1.44
CA VAL A 256 -2.44 3.85 -2.12
C VAL A 256 -1.74 2.64 -1.46
N SER A 257 -0.58 2.83 -0.84
CA SER A 257 0.20 1.78 -0.18
C SER A 257 -0.47 1.21 1.08
N SER A 258 -1.35 1.98 1.73
CA SER A 258 -2.05 1.56 2.96
C SER A 258 -3.27 0.68 2.72
N THR A 259 -3.71 0.48 1.47
CA THR A 259 -4.91 -0.30 1.16
C THR A 259 -4.85 -1.74 1.67
N LEU A 260 -3.75 -2.43 1.44
CA LEU A 260 -3.59 -3.83 1.84
C LEU A 260 -3.61 -4.01 3.38
N PRO A 261 -2.78 -3.29 4.15
CA PRO A 261 -2.77 -3.44 5.60
C PRO A 261 -4.08 -2.98 6.26
N ILE A 262 -4.80 -2.01 5.70
CA ILE A 262 -6.13 -1.62 6.19
C ILE A 262 -7.12 -2.78 6.00
N VAL A 263 -7.19 -3.40 4.82
CA VAL A 263 -8.07 -4.57 4.61
C VAL A 263 -7.71 -5.72 5.54
N LEU A 264 -6.42 -6.01 5.75
CA LEU A 264 -5.98 -7.04 6.70
C LEU A 264 -6.48 -6.74 8.11
N ASN A 265 -6.31 -5.52 8.60
CA ASN A 265 -6.74 -5.11 9.94
C ASN A 265 -8.27 -5.21 10.10
N GLU A 266 -9.03 -4.71 9.14
CA GLU A 266 -10.50 -4.70 9.19
C GLU A 266 -11.12 -6.10 9.15
N HIS A 267 -10.40 -7.05 8.56
CA HIS A 267 -10.88 -8.44 8.46
C HIS A 267 -10.13 -9.42 9.36
N MET A 268 -9.28 -8.95 10.28
CA MET A 268 -8.44 -9.78 11.14
C MET A 268 -9.22 -10.87 11.88
N SER A 269 -10.43 -10.53 12.38
CA SER A 269 -11.28 -11.46 13.12
C SER A 269 -11.86 -12.63 12.28
N ARG A 270 -11.71 -12.57 10.95
CA ARG A 270 -12.15 -13.62 10.02
C ARG A 270 -11.06 -14.65 9.74
N PHE A 271 -9.84 -14.36 10.13
CA PHE A 271 -8.70 -15.21 9.81
C PHE A 271 -8.51 -16.27 10.88
N GLU A 272 -8.53 -17.52 10.45
CA GLU A 272 -8.37 -18.69 11.30
C GLU A 272 -7.00 -19.32 11.09
N LYS A 273 -6.50 -20.02 12.10
CA LYS A 273 -5.23 -20.75 12.01
C LYS A 273 -5.21 -21.69 10.81
N GLY A 274 -4.14 -21.61 10.03
CA GLY A 274 -3.95 -22.37 8.79
C GLY A 274 -4.51 -21.69 7.55
N ASN A 275 -5.30 -20.60 7.67
CA ASN A 275 -5.78 -19.89 6.51
C ASN A 275 -4.63 -19.35 5.66
N LYS A 276 -4.78 -19.47 4.35
CA LYS A 276 -3.88 -18.94 3.34
C LYS A 276 -4.48 -17.69 2.70
N LEU A 277 -3.74 -16.59 2.76
CA LEU A 277 -4.14 -15.31 2.19
C LEU A 277 -3.18 -14.93 1.07
N ILE A 278 -3.70 -14.60 -0.12
CA ILE A 278 -2.89 -14.00 -1.18
C ILE A 278 -3.04 -12.48 -1.11
N LEU A 279 -1.90 -11.81 -0.98
CA LEU A 279 -1.80 -10.35 -1.10
C LEU A 279 -1.31 -9.99 -2.49
N ALA A 280 -1.95 -9.00 -3.14
CA ALA A 280 -1.51 -8.47 -4.42
C ALA A 280 -1.61 -6.94 -4.47
N GLY A 281 -0.47 -6.29 -4.62
CA GLY A 281 -0.36 -4.84 -4.86
C GLY A 281 0.07 -4.57 -6.29
N PHE A 282 -0.53 -3.56 -6.94
CA PHE A 282 -0.23 -3.22 -8.34
C PHE A 282 -0.66 -1.80 -8.65
N GLY A 283 0.07 -1.10 -9.49
CA GLY A 283 -0.25 0.28 -9.87
C GLY A 283 0.93 1.04 -10.46
N VAL A 284 1.12 2.25 -9.92
CA VAL A 284 2.12 3.21 -10.39
C VAL A 284 3.49 2.60 -10.59
N GLY A 285 4.15 3.01 -11.73
CA GLY A 285 5.49 2.56 -12.06
C GLY A 285 5.64 2.18 -13.55
N TYR A 286 4.99 1.20 -14.20
CA TYR A 286 4.12 0.30 -13.43
C TYR A 286 4.92 -0.62 -12.50
N SER A 287 4.28 -1.05 -11.43
CA SER A 287 4.86 -2.05 -10.53
C SER A 287 3.78 -2.97 -9.96
N TRP A 288 4.16 -4.20 -9.65
CA TRP A 288 3.29 -5.17 -9.01
C TRP A 288 4.06 -6.07 -8.06
N GLY A 289 3.36 -6.61 -7.09
CA GLY A 289 3.92 -7.58 -6.17
C GLY A 289 2.83 -8.47 -5.59
N GLY A 290 3.16 -9.74 -5.37
CA GLY A 290 2.31 -10.73 -4.72
C GLY A 290 3.09 -11.55 -3.71
N THR A 291 2.43 -11.97 -2.64
CA THR A 291 2.94 -12.92 -1.65
C THR A 291 1.78 -13.64 -0.98
N MET A 292 2.08 -14.71 -0.26
CA MET A 292 1.13 -15.44 0.56
C MET A 292 1.41 -15.19 2.04
N LEU A 293 0.35 -15.07 2.83
CA LEU A 293 0.41 -15.18 4.29
C LEU A 293 -0.27 -16.48 4.71
N THR A 294 0.33 -17.20 5.66
CA THR A 294 -0.29 -18.36 6.34
C THR A 294 -0.48 -18.00 7.80
N ILE A 295 -1.74 -18.04 8.28
CA ILE A 295 -2.10 -17.70 9.67
C ILE A 295 -1.61 -18.80 10.63
N LYS A 296 -0.95 -18.41 11.73
CA LYS A 296 -0.38 -19.32 12.74
C LYS A 296 -1.34 -19.76 13.84
#